data_6b3c0139d5de78ad7f00d96ba965522a
#
_entry.id   6b3c0139d5de78ad7f00d96ba965522a
#
_cell.length_a   1.000
_cell.length_b   1.000
_cell.length_c   1.000
_cell.angle_alpha   90.00
_cell.angle_beta   90.00
_cell.angle_gamma   90.00
#
_symmetry.space_group_name_H-M   'P 1'
#
loop_
_entity.id
_entity.type
_entity.pdbx_description
1 polymer ?
#
loop_
_entity_poly.entity_id
_entity_poly.type
_entity_poly.pdbx_seq_one_letter_code
_entity_poly.pdbx_strand_id
1 'polypeptide(L)'
;MDLLAWKKATALAASVVAGSRMLKGPAVTATRSQVVRAAESIPANIAEGYGRGICGDGARFLTVARASAAELESHLRVAEAAGRLPPAAARPLIARTREVRYLVHRLLVSVRLRLSH
;
A
#
# COMPACT_ATOMS: atom_id res chain seq x y z
N MET A 1 -8.47 6.22 -15.78
CA MET A 1 -7.52 5.16 -15.41
C MET A 1 -8.29 4.00 -14.83
N ASP A 2 -8.46 2.97 -15.62
CA ASP A 2 -9.20 1.78 -15.19
C ASP A 2 -8.20 0.71 -14.77
N LEU A 3 -7.63 0.90 -13.59
CA LEU A 3 -6.61 0.00 -13.06
C LEU A 3 -7.13 -0.70 -11.82
N LEU A 4 -7.15 -2.01 -11.89
CA LEU A 4 -7.52 -2.84 -10.74
C LEU A 4 -6.62 -2.53 -9.54
N ALA A 5 -5.30 -2.41 -9.77
CA ALA A 5 -4.36 -2.11 -8.70
C ALA A 5 -4.69 -0.77 -8.01
N TRP A 6 -5.00 0.28 -8.78
CA TRP A 6 -5.35 1.58 -8.20
C TRP A 6 -6.66 1.51 -7.42
N LYS A 7 -7.66 0.85 -7.98
CA LYS A 7 -8.96 0.71 -7.31
C LYS A 7 -8.82 -0.02 -5.97
N LYS A 8 -8.09 -1.13 -5.97
CA LYS A 8 -7.88 -1.92 -4.75
C LYS A 8 -7.00 -1.19 -3.75
N ALA A 9 -6.00 -0.46 -4.22
CA ALA A 9 -5.15 0.35 -3.35
C ALA A 9 -5.94 1.48 -2.68
N THR A 10 -6.83 2.13 -3.42
CA THR A 10 -7.68 3.19 -2.89
C THR A 10 -8.64 2.64 -1.84
N ALA A 11 -9.29 1.51 -2.12
CA ALA A 11 -10.17 0.85 -1.16
C ALA A 11 -9.41 0.39 0.09
N LEU A 12 -8.20 -0.14 -0.09
CA LEU A 12 -7.34 -0.53 1.02
C LEU A 12 -6.99 0.67 1.89
N ALA A 13 -6.59 1.79 1.28
CA ALA A 13 -6.23 2.99 2.03
C ALA A 13 -7.41 3.49 2.87
N ALA A 14 -8.61 3.52 2.30
CA ALA A 14 -9.82 3.89 3.05
C ALA A 14 -10.07 2.96 4.23
N SER A 15 -9.89 1.66 4.04
CA SER A 15 -10.06 0.67 5.11
C SER A 15 -8.98 0.80 6.19
N VAL A 16 -7.75 1.14 5.81
CA VAL A 16 -6.66 1.37 6.77
C VAL A 16 -6.95 2.62 7.60
N VAL A 17 -7.42 3.70 6.98
CA VAL A 17 -7.79 4.91 7.72
C VAL A 17 -8.87 4.58 8.75
N ALA A 18 -9.92 3.86 8.36
CA ALA A 18 -10.98 3.46 9.27
C ALA A 18 -10.46 2.53 10.38
N GLY A 19 -9.69 1.51 10.00
CA GLY A 19 -9.14 0.55 10.96
C GLY A 19 -8.09 1.13 11.90
N SER A 20 -7.40 2.20 11.48
CA SER A 20 -6.39 2.84 12.33
C SER A 20 -6.96 3.42 13.62
N ARG A 21 -8.27 3.65 13.65
CA ARG A 21 -8.96 4.12 14.86
C ARG A 21 -8.96 3.07 15.97
N MET A 22 -8.74 1.81 15.62
CA MET A 22 -8.65 0.71 16.59
C MET A 22 -7.26 0.54 17.20
N LEU A 23 -6.27 1.27 16.67
CA LEU A 23 -4.92 1.25 17.22
C LEU A 23 -4.92 1.81 18.64
N LYS A 24 -4.17 1.16 19.53
CA LYS A 24 -4.04 1.58 20.94
C LYS A 24 -2.60 1.45 21.42
N GLY A 25 -2.37 1.95 22.62
CA GLY A 25 -1.08 1.85 23.28
C GLY A 25 -0.25 3.12 23.19
N PRO A 26 0.97 3.08 23.75
CA PRO A 26 1.89 4.21 23.74
C PRO A 26 2.21 4.63 22.31
N ALA A 27 2.37 5.93 22.10
CA ALA A 27 2.73 6.51 20.80
C ALA A 27 1.73 6.16 19.68
N VAL A 28 0.45 5.97 20.03
CA VAL A 28 -0.59 5.58 19.07
C VAL A 28 -0.72 6.58 17.92
N THR A 29 -0.54 7.88 18.20
CA THR A 29 -0.64 8.92 17.17
C THR A 29 0.45 8.75 16.11
N ALA A 30 1.69 8.48 16.53
CA ALA A 30 2.79 8.26 15.61
C ALA A 30 2.58 6.98 14.78
N THR A 31 2.14 5.91 15.43
CA THR A 31 1.86 4.64 14.75
C THR A 31 0.75 4.82 13.72
N ARG A 32 -0.33 5.49 14.09
CA ARG A 32 -1.45 5.75 13.18
C ARG A 32 -0.99 6.57 11.97
N SER A 33 -0.19 7.61 12.21
CA SER A 33 0.35 8.46 11.15
C SER A 33 1.17 7.65 10.15
N GLN A 34 2.06 6.78 10.62
CA GLN A 34 2.90 5.93 9.76
C GLN A 34 2.06 4.96 8.93
N VAL A 35 1.09 4.31 9.55
CA VAL A 35 0.22 3.34 8.89
C VAL A 35 -0.62 4.02 7.80
N VAL A 36 -1.24 5.15 8.13
CA VAL A 36 -2.07 5.89 7.18
C VAL A 36 -1.23 6.44 6.01
N ARG A 37 -0.07 7.02 6.31
CA ARG A 37 0.81 7.55 5.27
C ARG A 37 1.30 6.48 4.31
N ALA A 38 1.68 5.31 4.83
CA ALA A 38 2.09 4.19 3.98
C ALA A 38 0.93 3.75 3.08
N ALA A 39 -0.27 3.63 3.64
CA ALA A 39 -1.45 3.21 2.88
C ALA A 39 -1.81 4.20 1.78
N GLU A 40 -1.85 5.50 2.09
CA GLU A 40 -2.20 6.53 1.12
C GLU A 40 -1.14 6.72 0.04
N SER A 41 0.12 6.41 0.34
CA SER A 41 1.21 6.47 -0.61
C SER A 41 1.03 5.48 -1.77
N ILE A 42 0.35 4.36 -1.55
CA ILE A 42 0.21 3.33 -2.58
C ILE A 42 -0.61 3.84 -3.77
N PRO A 43 -1.87 4.24 -3.60
CA PRO A 43 -2.67 4.70 -4.75
C PRO A 43 -2.11 6.00 -5.35
N ALA A 44 -1.56 6.89 -4.53
CA ALA A 44 -0.96 8.13 -5.00
C ALA A 44 0.19 7.86 -5.98
N ASN A 45 1.06 6.91 -5.65
CA ASN A 45 2.19 6.58 -6.51
C ASN A 45 1.79 5.78 -7.75
N ILE A 46 0.75 4.95 -7.66
CA ILE A 46 0.20 4.29 -8.85
C ILE A 46 -0.32 5.35 -9.83
N ALA A 47 -1.11 6.31 -9.34
CA ALA A 47 -1.66 7.38 -10.16
C ALA A 47 -0.56 8.24 -10.77
N GLU A 48 0.46 8.61 -9.99
CA GLU A 48 1.58 9.42 -10.47
C GLU A 48 2.36 8.67 -11.55
N GLY A 49 2.58 7.37 -11.38
CA GLY A 49 3.29 6.55 -12.35
C GLY A 49 2.60 6.55 -13.71
N TYR A 50 1.28 6.46 -13.71
CA TYR A 50 0.51 6.50 -14.95
C TYR A 50 0.44 7.90 -15.55
N GLY A 51 0.37 8.94 -14.72
CA GLY A 51 0.36 10.32 -15.19
C GLY A 51 1.64 10.74 -15.87
N ARG A 52 2.77 10.16 -15.47
CA ARG A 52 4.08 10.45 -16.07
C ARG A 52 4.40 9.56 -17.26
N GLY A 53 3.54 8.62 -17.58
CA GLY A 53 3.76 7.71 -18.69
C GLY A 53 4.60 6.49 -18.29
N ILE A 54 4.12 5.32 -18.71
CA ILE A 54 4.71 4.02 -18.37
C ILE A 54 6.15 3.89 -18.88
N CYS A 55 6.43 4.44 -20.07
CA CYS A 55 7.74 4.33 -20.71
C CYS A 55 8.74 5.41 -20.26
N GLY A 56 8.32 6.35 -19.43
CA GLY A 56 9.19 7.39 -18.89
C GLY A 56 9.58 7.08 -17.46
N ASP A 57 9.23 8.00 -16.58
CA ASP A 57 9.59 8.01 -15.16
C ASP A 57 8.60 7.22 -14.31
N GLY A 58 7.52 6.68 -14.95
CA GLY A 58 6.41 6.03 -14.25
C GLY A 58 6.81 4.80 -13.46
N ALA A 59 7.77 4.00 -13.97
CA ALA A 59 8.21 2.79 -13.28
C ALA A 59 8.80 3.10 -11.89
N ARG A 60 9.44 4.26 -11.74
CA ARG A 60 9.99 4.69 -10.45
C ARG A 60 8.88 4.86 -9.41
N PHE A 61 7.75 5.44 -9.81
CA PHE A 61 6.61 5.63 -8.91
C PHE A 61 5.93 4.31 -8.56
N LEU A 62 5.85 3.38 -9.50
CA LEU A 62 5.34 2.03 -9.20
C LEU A 62 6.25 1.28 -8.23
N THR A 63 7.56 1.49 -8.32
CA THR A 63 8.52 0.93 -7.36
C THR A 63 8.27 1.48 -5.96
N VAL A 64 8.00 2.78 -5.85
CA VAL A 64 7.66 3.41 -4.57
C VAL A 64 6.34 2.85 -4.04
N ALA A 65 5.33 2.68 -4.90
CA ALA A 65 4.05 2.08 -4.49
C ALA A 65 4.24 0.69 -3.92
N ARG A 66 5.07 -0.15 -4.57
CA ARG A 66 5.37 -1.50 -4.08
C ARG A 66 6.08 -1.47 -2.73
N ALA A 67 7.04 -0.58 -2.57
CA ALA A 67 7.77 -0.40 -1.31
C ALA A 67 6.83 0.07 -0.19
N SER A 68 5.91 0.98 -0.50
CA SER A 68 4.90 1.46 0.46
C SER A 68 3.98 0.34 0.92
N ALA A 69 3.61 -0.56 0.02
CA ALA A 69 2.78 -1.73 0.37
C ALA A 69 3.54 -2.67 1.31
N ALA A 70 4.83 -2.92 1.05
CA ALA A 70 5.66 -3.73 1.93
C ALA A 70 5.80 -3.07 3.31
N GLU A 71 6.00 -1.76 3.35
CA GLU A 71 6.08 -1.00 4.60
C GLU A 71 4.77 -1.09 5.37
N LEU A 72 3.63 -0.92 4.71
CA LEU A 72 2.32 -1.03 5.34
C LEU A 72 2.12 -2.41 5.95
N GLU A 73 2.46 -3.47 5.22
CA GLU A 73 2.35 -4.83 5.72
C GLU A 73 3.17 -5.00 7.00
N SER A 74 4.40 -4.50 7.00
CA SER A 74 5.28 -4.57 8.16
C SER A 74 4.69 -3.85 9.37
N HIS A 75 4.18 -2.63 9.18
CA HIS A 75 3.55 -1.88 10.27
C HIS A 75 2.33 -2.60 10.85
N LEU A 76 1.49 -3.18 9.99
CA LEU A 76 0.30 -3.90 10.43
C LEU A 76 0.67 -5.15 11.22
N ARG A 77 1.69 -5.88 10.78
CA ARG A 77 2.17 -7.07 11.48
C ARG A 77 2.76 -6.74 12.84
N VAL A 78 3.53 -5.67 12.92
CA VAL A 78 4.09 -5.20 14.20
C VAL A 78 2.96 -4.79 15.14
N ALA A 79 1.97 -4.05 14.63
CA ALA A 79 0.84 -3.61 15.44
C ALA A 79 0.05 -4.80 16.00
N GLU A 80 -0.16 -5.84 15.19
CA GLU A 80 -0.83 -7.06 15.65
C GLU A 80 0.02 -7.77 16.72
N ALA A 81 1.29 -7.99 16.43
CA ALA A 81 2.20 -8.72 17.33
C ALA A 81 2.37 -8.01 18.67
N ALA A 82 2.35 -6.67 18.67
CA ALA A 82 2.48 -5.87 19.87
C ALA A 82 1.17 -5.70 20.63
N GLY A 83 0.07 -6.28 20.13
CA GLY A 83 -1.24 -6.15 20.77
C GLY A 83 -1.89 -4.79 20.61
N ARG A 84 -1.40 -3.99 19.66
CA ARG A 84 -1.92 -2.63 19.41
C ARG A 84 -3.11 -2.62 18.47
N LEU A 85 -3.27 -3.69 17.68
CA LEU A 85 -4.37 -3.85 16.73
C LEU A 85 -4.90 -5.27 16.88
N PRO A 86 -6.23 -5.45 17.09
CA PRO A 86 -6.79 -6.80 17.23
C PRO A 86 -6.56 -7.62 15.96
N PRO A 87 -6.32 -8.94 16.09
CA PRO A 87 -6.15 -9.79 14.91
C PRO A 87 -7.33 -9.71 13.92
N ALA A 88 -8.54 -9.57 14.43
CA ALA A 88 -9.74 -9.45 13.58
C ALA A 88 -9.70 -8.21 12.68
N ALA A 89 -9.03 -7.14 13.12
CA ALA A 89 -8.85 -5.94 12.31
C ALA A 89 -7.58 -6.01 11.46
N ALA A 90 -6.49 -6.54 12.02
CA ALA A 90 -5.18 -6.57 11.37
C ALA A 90 -5.12 -7.54 10.19
N ARG A 91 -5.60 -8.75 10.38
CA ARG A 91 -5.43 -9.83 9.38
C ARG A 91 -6.08 -9.56 8.04
N PRO A 92 -7.33 -9.06 7.96
CA PRO A 92 -7.91 -8.71 6.67
C PRO A 92 -7.14 -7.60 5.96
N LEU A 93 -6.63 -6.62 6.71
CA LEU A 93 -5.84 -5.52 6.12
C LEU A 93 -4.50 -6.04 5.60
N ILE A 94 -3.85 -6.93 6.33
CA ILE A 94 -2.59 -7.56 5.90
C ILE A 94 -2.81 -8.34 4.60
N ALA A 95 -3.87 -9.14 4.53
CA ALA A 95 -4.18 -9.94 3.34
C ALA A 95 -4.42 -9.05 2.12
N ARG A 96 -5.18 -7.96 2.29
CA ARG A 96 -5.46 -7.02 1.21
C ARG A 96 -4.22 -6.23 0.79
N THR A 97 -3.35 -5.91 1.75
CA THR A 97 -2.08 -5.23 1.45
C THR A 97 -1.19 -6.13 0.59
N ARG A 98 -1.12 -7.42 0.91
CA ARG A 98 -0.36 -8.38 0.11
C ARG A 98 -0.92 -8.51 -1.31
N GLU A 99 -2.24 -8.51 -1.45
CA GLU A 99 -2.88 -8.54 -2.77
C GLU A 99 -2.50 -7.32 -3.59
N VAL A 100 -2.61 -6.12 -3.00
CA VAL A 100 -2.25 -4.88 -3.68
C VAL A 100 -0.77 -4.87 -4.07
N ARG A 101 0.11 -5.30 -3.18
CA ARG A 101 1.54 -5.39 -3.46
C ARG A 101 1.80 -6.30 -4.66
N TYR A 102 1.12 -7.44 -4.73
CA TYR A 102 1.25 -8.37 -5.84
C TYR A 102 0.79 -7.75 -7.16
N LEU A 103 -0.34 -7.03 -7.14
CA LEU A 103 -0.84 -6.35 -8.34
C LEU A 103 0.12 -5.27 -8.82
N VAL A 104 0.70 -4.49 -7.91
CA VAL A 104 1.71 -3.48 -8.28
C VAL A 104 2.96 -4.14 -8.84
N HIS A 105 3.39 -5.24 -8.23
CA HIS A 105 4.53 -6.00 -8.73
C HIS A 105 4.30 -6.48 -10.17
N ARG A 106 3.11 -6.99 -10.47
CA ARG A 106 2.77 -7.41 -11.83
C ARG A 106 2.81 -6.25 -12.82
N LEU A 107 2.33 -5.07 -12.42
CA LEU A 107 2.43 -3.86 -13.24
C LEU A 107 3.89 -3.52 -13.52
N LEU A 108 4.75 -3.58 -12.53
CA LEU A 108 6.18 -3.30 -12.68
C LEU A 108 6.85 -4.27 -13.64
N VAL A 109 6.56 -5.56 -13.52
CA VAL A 109 7.09 -6.57 -14.42
C VAL A 109 6.65 -6.28 -15.86
N SER A 110 5.37 -5.98 -16.06
CA SER A 110 4.82 -5.64 -17.37
C SER A 110 5.52 -4.42 -17.98
N VAL A 111 5.73 -3.37 -17.20
CA VAL A 111 6.41 -2.15 -17.65
C VAL A 111 7.86 -2.46 -18.04
N ARG A 112 8.58 -3.22 -17.24
CA ARG A 112 9.97 -3.58 -17.51
C ARG A 112 10.11 -4.42 -18.77
N LEU A 113 9.17 -5.33 -19.03
CA LEU A 113 9.15 -6.11 -20.24
C LEU A 113 8.96 -5.23 -21.48
N ARG A 114 8.09 -4.21 -21.40
CA ARG A 114 7.89 -3.25 -22.48
C ARG A 114 9.15 -2.43 -22.74
N LEU A 115 9.85 -2.03 -21.70
CA LEU A 115 11.07 -1.24 -21.83
C LEU A 115 12.24 -2.06 -22.39
N SER A 116 12.20 -3.39 -22.27
CA SER A 116 13.22 -4.29 -22.79
C SER A 116 13.14 -4.49 -24.30
N HIS A 117 12.05 -4.10 -24.91
CA HIS A 117 11.85 -4.20 -26.35
C HIS A 117 12.00 -2.83 -26.99
#